data_06147a9541bd66ac4a0efcf04151154a
#
_entry.id   06147a9541bd66ac4a0efcf04151154a
#
_cell.length_a   1.000
_cell.length_b   1.000
_cell.length_c   1.000
_cell.angle_alpha   90.00
_cell.angle_beta   90.00
_cell.angle_gamma   90.00
#
_symmetry.space_group_name_H-M   'P 1'
#
loop_
_entity.id
_entity.type
_entity.pdbx_description
1 polymer ?
#
loop_
_entity_poly.entity_id
_entity_poly.type
_entity_poly.pdbx_seq_one_letter_code
_entity_poly.pdbx_strand_id
1 'polypeptide(L)'
;MVAEAGKADKREGKPVMNQLLHEDAEKIVSAGIHAVLPDVAVIRALESYDFGTGGVYLVAAGKAAWQMAHAAVSCPDGRIRRGVVITKYGHSGGPLAGIACFEGGHPIPDEGSCRGTRAALTLVRDLGAQDTVVFLLSGGGSALLEEPLVPLSELQDITGQLLACGADIVEINTIRKRLSAVKGGRFAQACAPARVLCIVLSDILGDPLDMIASGPACADSSTCRDAERVVKKYGLRLSGE
;
A
#
# COMPACT_ATOMS: atom_id res chain seq x y z
N MET A 1 27.19 -65.79 37.31
CA MET A 1 27.64 -64.73 36.42
C MET A 1 26.67 -64.66 35.24
N VAL A 2 25.76 -63.75 35.28
CA VAL A 2 24.82 -63.53 34.18
C VAL A 2 25.18 -62.20 33.59
N ALA A 3 25.55 -62.19 32.32
CA ALA A 3 25.90 -60.98 31.58
C ALA A 3 24.60 -60.28 31.11
N GLU A 4 24.37 -59.04 31.53
CA GLU A 4 23.37 -58.17 31.00
C GLU A 4 23.81 -57.64 29.64
N ALA A 5 23.04 -57.97 28.60
CA ALA A 5 23.15 -57.37 27.25
C ALA A 5 22.53 -56.03 27.26
N GLY A 6 23.34 -54.98 27.07
CA GLY A 6 22.89 -53.61 26.94
C GLY A 6 21.96 -53.42 25.72
N LYS A 7 20.78 -52.90 25.96
CA LYS A 7 19.86 -52.40 24.90
C LYS A 7 20.45 -51.13 24.34
N ALA A 8 20.98 -51.18 23.12
CA ALA A 8 21.32 -49.98 22.34
C ALA A 8 20.04 -49.15 22.05
N ASP A 9 20.07 -47.91 22.44
CA ASP A 9 18.97 -46.97 22.22
C ASP A 9 18.89 -46.57 20.72
N LYS A 10 17.81 -47.01 20.07
CA LYS A 10 17.52 -46.74 18.66
C LYS A 10 16.84 -45.38 18.43
N ARG A 11 17.04 -44.39 19.28
CA ARG A 11 16.31 -43.08 19.18
C ARG A 11 17.14 -41.94 18.66
N GLU A 12 18.41 -42.09 18.30
CA GLU A 12 19.26 -40.97 17.86
C GLU A 12 19.10 -40.54 16.40
N GLY A 13 18.39 -41.30 15.56
CA GLY A 13 18.25 -40.94 14.13
C GLY A 13 17.09 -40.01 13.78
N LYS A 14 16.06 -39.88 14.64
CA LYS A 14 14.86 -39.07 14.33
C LYS A 14 15.01 -37.55 14.50
N PRO A 15 15.76 -37.04 15.50
CA PRO A 15 15.93 -35.61 15.66
C PRO A 15 16.64 -34.94 14.46
N VAL A 16 17.68 -35.61 13.93
CA VAL A 16 18.47 -35.07 12.79
C VAL A 16 17.64 -35.00 11.51
N MET A 17 16.85 -36.02 11.23
CA MET A 17 15.96 -36.04 10.05
C MET A 17 14.90 -34.92 10.14
N ASN A 18 14.26 -34.72 11.29
CA ASN A 18 13.28 -33.68 11.50
C ASN A 18 13.92 -32.29 11.40
N GLN A 19 15.15 -32.09 11.85
CA GLN A 19 15.88 -30.85 11.77
C GLN A 19 16.20 -30.49 10.29
N LEU A 20 16.71 -31.44 9.50
CA LEU A 20 16.95 -31.24 8.06
C LEU A 20 15.69 -30.89 7.30
N LEU A 21 14.58 -31.59 7.55
CA LEU A 21 13.30 -31.29 6.94
C LEU A 21 12.78 -29.89 7.32
N HIS A 22 13.03 -29.46 8.56
CA HIS A 22 12.66 -28.12 9.02
C HIS A 22 13.49 -27.05 8.32
N GLU A 23 14.81 -27.24 8.25
CA GLU A 23 15.73 -26.34 7.53
C GLU A 23 15.39 -26.25 6.03
N ASP A 24 15.03 -27.35 5.40
CA ASP A 24 14.61 -27.35 3.99
C ASP A 24 13.26 -26.66 3.78
N ALA A 25 12.30 -26.86 4.69
CA ALA A 25 11.04 -26.14 4.68
C ALA A 25 11.25 -24.63 4.87
N GLU A 26 12.11 -24.21 5.79
CA GLU A 26 12.47 -22.78 5.97
C GLU A 26 13.12 -22.18 4.73
N LYS A 27 14.02 -22.89 4.04
CA LYS A 27 14.63 -22.44 2.78
C LYS A 27 13.58 -22.26 1.69
N ILE A 28 12.66 -23.25 1.53
CA ILE A 28 11.60 -23.18 0.53
C ILE A 28 10.67 -21.99 0.79
N VAL A 29 10.22 -21.81 2.04
CA VAL A 29 9.35 -20.71 2.44
C VAL A 29 10.06 -19.38 2.24
N SER A 30 11.31 -19.25 2.69
CA SER A 30 12.11 -18.02 2.51
C SER A 30 12.32 -17.69 1.04
N ALA A 31 12.65 -18.67 0.20
CA ALA A 31 12.79 -18.48 -1.23
C ALA A 31 11.48 -18.02 -1.89
N GLY A 32 10.36 -18.64 -1.49
CA GLY A 32 9.02 -18.23 -1.95
C GLY A 32 8.66 -16.78 -1.57
N ILE A 33 8.95 -16.39 -0.32
CA ILE A 33 8.74 -15.01 0.14
C ILE A 33 9.63 -14.05 -0.67
N HIS A 34 10.92 -14.34 -0.78
CA HIS A 34 11.85 -13.49 -1.54
C HIS A 34 11.46 -13.33 -3.00
N ALA A 35 10.91 -14.37 -3.64
CA ALA A 35 10.49 -14.32 -5.04
C ALA A 35 9.32 -13.35 -5.30
N VAL A 36 8.50 -13.05 -4.28
CA VAL A 36 7.34 -12.15 -4.41
C VAL A 36 7.55 -10.76 -3.81
N LEU A 37 8.75 -10.48 -3.26
CA LEU A 37 9.07 -9.14 -2.79
C LEU A 37 9.07 -8.14 -3.95
N PRO A 38 8.60 -6.90 -3.72
CA PRO A 38 8.44 -5.92 -4.80
C PRO A 38 9.76 -5.30 -5.28
N ASP A 39 10.87 -5.56 -4.60
CA ASP A 39 12.14 -4.84 -4.78
C ASP A 39 12.63 -4.88 -6.23
N VAL A 40 12.77 -6.08 -6.81
CA VAL A 40 13.25 -6.28 -8.18
C VAL A 40 12.30 -5.66 -9.20
N ALA A 41 10.99 -5.77 -8.97
CA ALA A 41 9.97 -5.23 -9.86
C ALA A 41 9.99 -3.69 -9.86
N VAL A 42 10.13 -3.07 -8.68
CA VAL A 42 10.24 -1.62 -8.53
C VAL A 42 11.49 -1.10 -9.22
N ILE A 43 12.67 -1.70 -8.96
CA ILE A 43 13.94 -1.29 -9.59
C ILE A 43 13.83 -1.40 -11.12
N ARG A 44 13.36 -2.53 -11.65
CA ARG A 44 13.18 -2.72 -13.10
C ARG A 44 12.25 -1.69 -13.72
N ALA A 45 11.15 -1.35 -13.05
CA ALA A 45 10.21 -0.34 -13.55
C ALA A 45 10.85 1.06 -13.58
N LEU A 46 11.68 1.40 -12.59
CA LEU A 46 12.39 2.67 -12.53
C LEU A 46 13.50 2.77 -13.59
N GLU A 47 14.30 1.71 -13.77
CA GLU A 47 15.36 1.65 -14.80
C GLU A 47 14.82 1.75 -16.23
N SER A 48 13.59 1.27 -16.46
CA SER A 48 12.95 1.32 -17.79
C SER A 48 12.27 2.66 -18.10
N TYR A 49 12.17 3.59 -17.14
CA TYR A 49 11.43 4.83 -17.29
C TYR A 49 12.35 6.03 -17.57
N ASP A 50 12.02 6.81 -18.60
CA ASP A 50 12.74 8.06 -18.88
C ASP A 50 12.20 9.20 -18.00
N PHE A 51 12.96 9.55 -16.98
CA PHE A 51 12.66 10.66 -16.07
C PHE A 51 12.95 12.04 -16.67
N GLY A 52 13.64 12.13 -17.79
CA GLY A 52 14.08 13.41 -18.36
C GLY A 52 15.07 14.14 -17.43
N THR A 53 15.00 15.48 -17.39
CA THR A 53 15.94 16.34 -16.64
C THR A 53 15.37 16.92 -15.34
N GLY A 54 14.09 16.74 -15.07
CA GLY A 54 13.39 17.27 -13.88
C GLY A 54 13.74 16.56 -12.57
N GLY A 55 13.19 17.04 -11.49
CA GLY A 55 13.27 16.39 -10.19
C GLY A 55 12.42 15.13 -10.13
N VAL A 56 12.88 14.14 -9.36
CA VAL A 56 12.12 12.92 -9.08
C VAL A 56 11.73 12.91 -7.62
N TYR A 57 10.44 12.76 -7.36
CA TYR A 57 9.82 12.79 -6.03
C TYR A 57 9.07 11.48 -5.79
N LEU A 58 9.09 10.99 -4.57
CA LEU A 58 8.48 9.72 -4.22
C LEU A 58 7.26 9.94 -3.34
N VAL A 59 6.15 9.27 -3.67
CA VAL A 59 5.04 9.04 -2.73
C VAL A 59 4.72 7.55 -2.73
N ALA A 60 4.68 6.95 -1.54
CA ALA A 60 4.36 5.54 -1.39
C ALA A 60 3.25 5.35 -0.37
N ALA A 61 2.24 4.53 -0.68
CA ALA A 61 1.13 4.26 0.21
C ALA A 61 0.70 2.78 0.19
N GLY A 62 0.50 2.20 1.37
CA GLY A 62 0.08 0.81 1.53
C GLY A 62 0.95 0.03 2.51
N LYS A 63 0.59 -1.24 2.74
CA LYS A 63 1.30 -2.11 3.70
C LYS A 63 2.75 -2.39 3.29
N ALA A 64 3.05 -2.46 1.99
CA ALA A 64 4.40 -2.65 1.45
C ALA A 64 5.06 -1.32 1.03
N ALA A 65 4.47 -0.16 1.34
CA ALA A 65 4.94 1.14 0.89
C ALA A 65 6.39 1.42 1.32
N TRP A 66 6.75 1.06 2.55
CA TRP A 66 8.13 1.23 3.03
C TRP A 66 9.12 0.38 2.24
N GLN A 67 8.80 -0.91 2.01
CA GLN A 67 9.65 -1.83 1.25
C GLN A 67 9.84 -1.37 -0.19
N MET A 68 8.76 -0.96 -0.86
CA MET A 68 8.81 -0.43 -2.22
C MET A 68 9.63 0.86 -2.29
N ALA A 69 9.46 1.76 -1.30
CA ALA A 69 10.24 3.00 -1.21
C ALA A 69 11.73 2.74 -0.95
N HIS A 70 12.04 1.77 -0.07
CA HIS A 70 13.42 1.35 0.19
C HIS A 70 14.09 0.85 -1.11
N ALA A 71 13.41 0.01 -1.88
CA ALA A 71 13.91 -0.45 -3.17
C ALA A 71 14.13 0.73 -4.15
N ALA A 72 13.18 1.68 -4.20
CA ALA A 72 13.25 2.83 -5.08
C ALA A 72 14.42 3.77 -4.74
N VAL A 73 14.67 4.06 -3.46
CA VAL A 73 15.80 4.93 -3.06
C VAL A 73 17.15 4.23 -3.16
N SER A 74 17.15 2.89 -3.15
CA SER A 74 18.36 2.07 -3.35
C SER A 74 18.70 1.85 -4.80
N CYS A 75 17.88 2.33 -5.74
CA CYS A 75 18.15 2.25 -7.18
C CYS A 75 19.43 3.03 -7.52
N PRO A 76 20.37 2.46 -8.32
CA PRO A 76 21.68 3.06 -8.57
C PRO A 76 21.65 4.47 -9.14
N ASP A 77 20.61 4.82 -9.88
CA ASP A 77 20.49 6.15 -10.50
C ASP A 77 20.21 7.29 -9.49
N GLY A 78 19.90 6.99 -8.22
CA GLY A 78 19.85 7.93 -7.09
C GLY A 78 19.03 9.22 -7.32
N ARG A 79 18.03 9.19 -8.21
CA ARG A 79 17.32 10.38 -8.70
C ARG A 79 16.28 10.93 -7.74
N ILE A 80 15.82 10.13 -6.75
CA ILE A 80 14.76 10.54 -5.82
C ILE A 80 15.31 11.59 -4.86
N ARG A 81 14.81 12.81 -4.96
CA ARG A 81 15.26 13.96 -4.15
C ARG A 81 14.61 14.01 -2.78
N ARG A 82 13.33 13.77 -2.73
CA ARG A 82 12.51 13.77 -1.51
C ARG A 82 11.30 12.86 -1.69
N GLY A 83 10.72 12.43 -0.59
CA GLY A 83 9.51 11.61 -0.67
C GLY A 83 8.74 11.52 0.63
N VAL A 84 7.57 10.89 0.53
CA VAL A 84 6.67 10.57 1.62
C VAL A 84 6.26 9.11 1.50
N VAL A 85 6.36 8.38 2.60
CA VAL A 85 5.87 7.02 2.77
C VAL A 85 4.74 7.03 3.79
N ILE A 86 3.64 6.37 3.48
CA ILE A 86 2.49 6.19 4.38
C ILE A 86 2.22 4.69 4.47
N THR A 87 2.56 4.10 5.60
CA THR A 87 2.42 2.66 5.80
C THR A 87 1.60 2.34 7.05
N LYS A 88 1.26 1.07 7.24
CA LYS A 88 0.54 0.63 8.43
C LYS A 88 1.47 0.68 9.65
N TYR A 89 0.91 0.91 10.84
CA TYR A 89 1.65 0.82 12.10
C TYR A 89 2.47 -0.46 12.20
N GLY A 90 3.76 -0.32 12.55
CA GLY A 90 4.70 -1.44 12.68
C GLY A 90 5.23 -1.99 11.35
N HIS A 91 4.95 -1.34 10.21
CA HIS A 91 5.45 -1.74 8.89
C HIS A 91 6.58 -0.84 8.37
N SER A 92 7.00 0.15 9.12
CA SER A 92 8.20 0.94 8.81
C SER A 92 9.44 0.13 9.20
N GLY A 93 10.38 -0.03 8.27
CA GLY A 93 11.67 -0.70 8.52
C GLY A 93 12.77 0.25 8.97
N GLY A 94 12.44 1.52 9.29
CA GLY A 94 13.38 2.52 9.75
C GLY A 94 13.48 3.75 8.83
N PRO A 95 14.42 4.67 9.10
CA PRO A 95 14.59 5.90 8.34
C PRO A 95 15.10 5.63 6.92
N LEU A 96 14.56 6.36 5.95
CA LEU A 96 15.04 6.41 4.56
C LEU A 96 15.54 7.82 4.26
N ALA A 97 16.73 7.94 3.65
CA ALA A 97 17.35 9.23 3.37
C ALA A 97 16.45 10.09 2.46
N GLY A 98 16.12 11.30 2.91
CA GLY A 98 15.27 12.24 2.16
C GLY A 98 13.78 11.90 2.14
N ILE A 99 13.34 10.86 2.86
CA ILE A 99 11.96 10.38 2.87
C ILE A 99 11.34 10.56 4.26
N ALA A 100 10.20 11.24 4.32
CA ALA A 100 9.37 11.33 5.52
C ALA A 100 8.46 10.09 5.60
N CYS A 101 8.58 9.31 6.68
CA CYS A 101 7.77 8.12 6.89
C CYS A 101 6.66 8.41 7.92
N PHE A 102 5.43 8.04 7.56
CA PHE A 102 4.24 8.13 8.40
C PHE A 102 3.63 6.74 8.55
N GLU A 103 3.10 6.48 9.73
CA GLU A 103 2.31 5.27 9.99
C GLU A 103 0.87 5.66 10.29
N GLY A 104 -0.07 4.83 9.85
CA GLY A 104 -1.50 5.07 9.98
C GLY A 104 -2.33 3.80 10.14
N GLY A 105 -3.62 4.01 10.38
CA GLY A 105 -4.61 2.96 10.63
C GLY A 105 -4.99 2.18 9.38
N HIS A 106 -5.22 0.90 9.55
CA HIS A 106 -5.75 -0.01 8.53
C HIS A 106 -6.53 -1.15 9.20
N PRO A 107 -7.76 -1.49 8.80
CA PRO A 107 -8.46 -1.08 7.56
C PRO A 107 -9.20 0.26 7.62
N ILE A 108 -9.27 0.89 8.78
CA ILE A 108 -9.94 2.18 8.98
C ILE A 108 -8.89 3.28 9.05
N PRO A 109 -9.02 4.37 8.24
CA PRO A 109 -8.08 5.48 8.28
C PRO A 109 -8.13 6.23 9.61
N ASP A 110 -7.01 6.84 9.99
CA ASP A 110 -6.88 7.64 11.19
C ASP A 110 -6.09 8.93 10.93
N GLU A 111 -5.83 9.71 11.98
CA GLU A 111 -5.02 10.94 11.90
C GLU A 111 -3.60 10.69 11.37
N GLY A 112 -3.01 9.51 11.58
CA GLY A 112 -1.71 9.13 11.03
C GLY A 112 -1.77 9.06 9.50
N SER A 113 -2.80 8.40 8.96
CA SER A 113 -3.08 8.34 7.52
C SER A 113 -3.27 9.75 6.92
N CYS A 114 -4.09 10.58 7.55
CA CYS A 114 -4.37 11.95 7.10
C CYS A 114 -3.11 12.83 7.13
N ARG A 115 -2.31 12.78 8.19
CA ARG A 115 -1.05 13.54 8.27
C ARG A 115 -0.07 13.16 7.16
N GLY A 116 0.11 11.86 6.91
CA GLY A 116 0.96 11.37 5.82
C GLY A 116 0.45 11.84 4.46
N THR A 117 -0.86 11.79 4.23
CA THR A 117 -1.48 12.22 2.98
C THR A 117 -1.33 13.73 2.76
N ARG A 118 -1.52 14.55 3.80
CA ARG A 118 -1.27 16.01 3.73
C ARG A 118 0.18 16.32 3.42
N ALA A 119 1.12 15.56 4.00
CA ALA A 119 2.54 15.70 3.67
C ALA A 119 2.82 15.34 2.20
N ALA A 120 2.20 14.29 1.66
CA ALA A 120 2.31 13.92 0.26
C ALA A 120 1.71 15.00 -0.67
N LEU A 121 0.52 15.52 -0.36
CA LEU A 121 -0.11 16.62 -1.10
C LEU A 121 0.74 17.90 -1.07
N THR A 122 1.36 18.19 0.07
CA THR A 122 2.28 19.33 0.19
C THR A 122 3.54 19.14 -0.65
N LEU A 123 4.09 17.93 -0.67
CA LEU A 123 5.26 17.60 -1.49
C LEU A 123 5.01 17.82 -2.98
N VAL A 124 3.83 17.47 -3.48
CA VAL A 124 3.52 17.50 -4.92
C VAL A 124 2.95 18.82 -5.41
N ARG A 125 2.55 19.72 -4.52
CA ARG A 125 1.81 20.96 -4.86
C ARG A 125 2.54 21.89 -5.84
N ASP A 126 3.85 22.05 -5.67
CA ASP A 126 4.64 23.08 -6.38
C ASP A 126 5.60 22.45 -7.41
N LEU A 127 5.29 21.23 -7.88
CA LEU A 127 6.10 20.55 -8.89
C LEU A 127 5.81 21.11 -10.30
N GLY A 128 6.86 21.14 -11.12
CA GLY A 128 6.77 21.60 -12.50
C GLY A 128 6.53 20.48 -13.52
N ALA A 129 6.23 20.85 -14.76
CA ALA A 129 5.95 19.90 -15.85
C ALA A 129 7.15 18.98 -16.20
N GLN A 130 8.36 19.35 -15.82
CA GLN A 130 9.56 18.52 -16.02
C GLN A 130 9.78 17.51 -14.89
N ASP A 131 9.12 17.73 -13.75
CA ASP A 131 9.25 16.86 -12.59
C ASP A 131 8.44 15.57 -12.75
N THR A 132 8.85 14.53 -12.02
CA THR A 132 8.14 13.25 -12.01
C THR A 132 7.86 12.81 -10.57
N VAL A 133 6.63 12.41 -10.31
CA VAL A 133 6.22 11.75 -9.09
C VAL A 133 6.23 10.25 -9.33
N VAL A 134 7.12 9.53 -8.67
CA VAL A 134 7.07 8.07 -8.55
C VAL A 134 6.07 7.74 -7.47
N PHE A 135 4.93 7.19 -7.89
CA PHE A 135 3.82 6.87 -6.99
C PHE A 135 3.73 5.36 -6.81
N LEU A 136 4.11 4.87 -5.63
CA LEU A 136 4.13 3.45 -5.28
C LEU A 136 2.90 3.09 -4.46
N LEU A 137 2.11 2.15 -4.95
CA LEU A 137 0.88 1.69 -4.28
C LEU A 137 0.95 0.21 -3.96
N SER A 138 0.43 -0.16 -2.79
CA SER A 138 0.23 -1.56 -2.41
C SER A 138 -1.06 -1.75 -1.63
N GLY A 139 -1.40 -3.00 -1.33
CA GLY A 139 -2.59 -3.35 -0.54
C GLY A 139 -2.71 -2.53 0.75
N GLY A 140 -3.94 -2.13 1.08
CA GLY A 140 -4.24 -1.26 2.22
C GLY A 140 -4.18 0.25 1.92
N GLY A 141 -3.77 0.66 0.73
CA GLY A 141 -3.68 2.07 0.33
C GLY A 141 -4.98 2.85 0.47
N SER A 142 -6.15 2.20 0.36
CA SER A 142 -7.45 2.87 0.55
C SER A 142 -7.65 3.51 1.93
N ALA A 143 -7.05 2.94 2.98
CA ALA A 143 -7.10 3.53 4.32
C ALA A 143 -5.87 4.41 4.61
N LEU A 144 -4.72 4.03 4.11
CA LEU A 144 -3.45 4.68 4.41
C LEU A 144 -3.25 6.00 3.64
N LEU A 145 -3.72 6.09 2.38
CA LEU A 145 -3.75 7.33 1.61
C LEU A 145 -5.16 7.94 1.68
N GLU A 146 -5.39 8.80 2.67
CA GLU A 146 -6.70 9.39 2.89
C GLU A 146 -6.62 10.87 3.32
N GLU A 147 -7.36 11.71 2.62
CA GLU A 147 -7.69 13.08 3.03
C GLU A 147 -9.19 13.25 2.87
N PRO A 148 -9.95 13.16 3.98
CA PRO A 148 -11.41 13.15 3.91
C PRO A 148 -11.98 14.54 3.59
N LEU A 149 -13.07 14.57 2.82
CA LEU A 149 -13.87 15.76 2.53
C LEU A 149 -14.95 16.02 3.59
N VAL A 150 -15.10 15.10 4.53
CA VAL A 150 -16.01 15.15 5.67
C VAL A 150 -15.20 14.99 6.96
N PRO A 151 -15.74 15.23 8.16
CA PRO A 151 -15.04 14.92 9.40
C PRO A 151 -14.52 13.48 9.41
N LEU A 152 -13.29 13.27 9.89
CA LEU A 152 -12.68 11.94 9.91
C LEU A 152 -13.54 10.91 10.64
N SER A 153 -14.18 11.31 11.75
CA SER A 153 -15.10 10.46 12.51
C SER A 153 -16.30 9.98 11.68
N GLU A 154 -16.81 10.82 10.80
CA GLU A 154 -17.91 10.45 9.89
C GLU A 154 -17.42 9.47 8.81
N LEU A 155 -16.27 9.72 8.20
CA LEU A 155 -15.67 8.78 7.25
C LEU A 155 -15.42 7.41 7.92
N GLN A 156 -14.98 7.39 9.17
CA GLN A 156 -14.77 6.17 9.95
C GLN A 156 -16.09 5.44 10.20
N ASP A 157 -17.14 6.14 10.59
CA ASP A 157 -18.48 5.56 10.80
C ASP A 157 -19.05 4.98 9.50
N ILE A 158 -19.04 5.73 8.41
CA ILE A 158 -19.49 5.27 7.08
C ILE A 158 -18.69 4.03 6.63
N THR A 159 -17.38 4.05 6.84
CA THR A 159 -16.51 2.89 6.51
C THR A 159 -16.91 1.67 7.35
N GLY A 160 -17.18 1.86 8.64
CA GLY A 160 -17.67 0.80 9.53
C GLY A 160 -19.01 0.23 9.08
N GLN A 161 -19.96 1.09 8.71
CA GLN A 161 -21.28 0.69 8.20
C GLN A 161 -21.15 -0.15 6.91
N LEU A 162 -20.31 0.29 5.95
CA LEU A 162 -20.06 -0.43 4.68
C LEU A 162 -19.46 -1.81 4.91
N LEU A 163 -18.50 -1.94 5.82
CA LEU A 163 -17.90 -3.23 6.18
C LEU A 163 -18.92 -4.15 6.87
N ALA A 164 -19.76 -3.60 7.75
CA ALA A 164 -20.75 -4.37 8.51
C ALA A 164 -21.93 -4.84 7.67
N CYS A 165 -22.35 -4.09 6.64
CA CYS A 165 -23.50 -4.44 5.79
C CYS A 165 -23.16 -5.44 4.68
N GLY A 166 -21.87 -5.81 4.52
CA GLY A 166 -21.42 -6.74 3.47
C GLY A 166 -21.42 -6.15 2.06
N ALA A 167 -21.24 -4.82 1.95
CA ALA A 167 -21.03 -4.16 0.66
C ALA A 167 -19.79 -4.74 -0.05
N ASP A 168 -19.88 -4.93 -1.35
CA ASP A 168 -18.73 -5.38 -2.14
C ASP A 168 -17.68 -4.27 -2.31
N ILE A 169 -16.48 -4.63 -2.79
CA ILE A 169 -15.36 -3.68 -2.92
C ILE A 169 -15.66 -2.54 -3.90
N VAL A 170 -16.47 -2.80 -4.93
CA VAL A 170 -16.84 -1.77 -5.92
C VAL A 170 -17.77 -0.75 -5.27
N GLU A 171 -18.77 -1.21 -4.51
CA GLU A 171 -19.71 -0.37 -3.76
C GLU A 171 -18.99 0.46 -2.68
N ILE A 172 -18.09 -0.18 -1.92
CA ILE A 172 -17.27 0.51 -0.92
C ILE A 172 -16.43 1.61 -1.58
N ASN A 173 -15.75 1.30 -2.67
CA ASN A 173 -14.93 2.27 -3.38
C ASN A 173 -15.76 3.39 -4.02
N THR A 174 -16.97 3.10 -4.51
CA THR A 174 -17.89 4.11 -5.04
C THR A 174 -18.21 5.19 -3.99
N ILE A 175 -18.46 4.80 -2.74
CA ILE A 175 -18.66 5.74 -1.63
C ILE A 175 -17.36 6.45 -1.26
N ARG A 176 -16.28 5.70 -1.02
CA ARG A 176 -14.97 6.27 -0.62
C ARG A 176 -14.44 7.30 -1.59
N LYS A 177 -14.59 7.08 -2.90
CA LYS A 177 -14.18 8.04 -3.93
C LYS A 177 -14.95 9.36 -3.83
N ARG A 178 -16.19 9.38 -3.32
CA ARG A 178 -16.97 10.64 -3.11
C ARG A 178 -16.51 11.41 -1.89
N LEU A 179 -16.02 10.72 -0.86
CA LEU A 179 -15.70 11.31 0.44
C LEU A 179 -14.21 11.66 0.61
N SER A 180 -13.39 11.53 -0.44
CA SER A 180 -11.93 11.68 -0.35
C SER A 180 -11.39 12.67 -1.37
N ALA A 181 -10.44 13.50 -0.94
CA ALA A 181 -9.74 14.46 -1.79
C ALA A 181 -8.62 13.82 -2.64
N VAL A 182 -8.30 12.54 -2.44
CA VAL A 182 -7.15 11.88 -3.11
C VAL A 182 -7.54 10.67 -3.94
N LYS A 183 -8.75 10.11 -3.78
CA LYS A 183 -9.22 8.94 -4.52
C LYS A 183 -9.83 9.30 -5.88
N GLY A 184 -10.06 8.30 -6.74
CA GLY A 184 -10.70 8.49 -8.04
C GLY A 184 -9.94 9.47 -8.95
N GLY A 185 -8.62 9.33 -9.04
CA GLY A 185 -7.75 10.14 -9.89
C GLY A 185 -7.31 11.48 -9.29
N ARG A 186 -7.88 11.88 -8.14
CA ARG A 186 -7.61 13.22 -7.57
C ARG A 186 -6.18 13.41 -7.10
N PHE A 187 -5.50 12.35 -6.63
CA PHE A 187 -4.10 12.47 -6.28
C PHE A 187 -3.22 12.75 -7.52
N ALA A 188 -3.46 12.03 -8.63
CA ALA A 188 -2.75 12.35 -9.87
C ALA A 188 -3.04 13.75 -10.39
N GLN A 189 -4.29 14.23 -10.25
CA GLN A 189 -4.64 15.62 -10.56
C GLN A 189 -3.89 16.62 -9.67
N ALA A 190 -3.73 16.32 -8.38
CA ALA A 190 -2.96 17.16 -7.45
C ALA A 190 -1.45 17.22 -7.80
N CYS A 191 -0.93 16.23 -8.50
CA CYS A 191 0.45 16.23 -9.00
C CYS A 191 0.65 17.11 -10.24
N ALA A 192 -0.43 17.52 -10.94
CA ALA A 192 -0.30 18.31 -12.17
C ALA A 192 0.38 19.66 -11.88
N PRO A 193 1.28 20.14 -12.79
CA PRO A 193 1.58 19.63 -14.13
C PRO A 193 2.69 18.55 -14.19
N ALA A 194 3.21 18.05 -13.04
CA ALA A 194 4.22 17.01 -13.00
C ALA A 194 3.69 15.68 -13.58
N ARG A 195 4.61 14.89 -14.12
CA ARG A 195 4.30 13.53 -14.60
C ARG A 195 4.14 12.58 -13.41
N VAL A 196 3.28 11.56 -13.52
CA VAL A 196 3.10 10.53 -12.51
C VAL A 196 3.45 9.17 -13.10
N LEU A 197 4.47 8.53 -12.56
CA LEU A 197 4.77 7.11 -12.77
C LEU A 197 4.16 6.32 -11.61
N CYS A 198 3.06 5.62 -11.86
CA CYS A 198 2.42 4.80 -10.83
C CYS A 198 2.85 3.35 -10.95
N ILE A 199 3.46 2.80 -9.89
CA ILE A 199 3.85 1.39 -9.78
C ILE A 199 2.98 0.75 -8.69
N VAL A 200 2.26 -0.31 -9.06
CA VAL A 200 1.26 -0.94 -8.21
C VAL A 200 1.66 -2.38 -7.90
N LEU A 201 1.74 -2.71 -6.61
CA LEU A 201 1.76 -4.07 -6.11
C LEU A 201 0.33 -4.49 -5.79
N SER A 202 -0.29 -5.24 -6.72
CA SER A 202 -1.68 -5.62 -6.62
C SER A 202 -1.87 -6.88 -5.78
N ASP A 203 -2.90 -6.87 -4.94
CA ASP A 203 -3.43 -8.02 -4.20
C ASP A 203 -4.88 -8.35 -4.62
N ILE A 204 -5.34 -7.79 -5.76
CA ILE A 204 -6.71 -7.96 -6.30
C ILE A 204 -6.67 -8.73 -7.61
N LEU A 205 -7.50 -9.75 -7.75
CA LEU A 205 -7.62 -10.52 -8.98
C LEU A 205 -8.02 -9.64 -10.18
N GLY A 206 -7.26 -9.75 -11.28
CA GLY A 206 -7.51 -9.01 -12.51
C GLY A 206 -6.96 -7.58 -12.51
N ASP A 207 -6.27 -7.17 -11.46
CA ASP A 207 -5.55 -5.90 -11.33
C ASP A 207 -6.35 -4.64 -11.73
N PRO A 208 -7.61 -4.45 -11.26
CA PRO A 208 -8.41 -3.29 -11.63
C PRO A 208 -7.82 -2.04 -10.95
N LEU A 209 -7.05 -1.25 -11.71
CA LEU A 209 -6.29 -0.11 -11.19
C LEU A 209 -7.17 0.96 -10.51
N ASP A 210 -8.42 1.10 -10.92
CA ASP A 210 -9.40 2.01 -10.31
C ASP A 210 -9.96 1.51 -8.97
N MET A 211 -9.72 0.23 -8.63
CA MET A 211 -10.10 -0.39 -7.35
C MET A 211 -8.95 -0.43 -6.36
N ILE A 212 -7.70 -0.58 -6.83
CA ILE A 212 -6.52 -0.62 -5.97
C ILE A 212 -6.34 0.75 -5.30
N ALA A 213 -6.28 0.77 -3.97
CA ALA A 213 -6.24 1.98 -3.15
C ALA A 213 -7.38 2.98 -3.46
N SER A 214 -8.51 2.51 -4.05
CA SER A 214 -9.63 3.32 -4.55
C SER A 214 -9.23 4.27 -5.71
N GLY A 215 -8.25 3.86 -6.54
CA GLY A 215 -7.87 4.49 -7.79
C GLY A 215 -7.33 5.92 -7.68
N PRO A 216 -6.33 6.24 -6.83
CA PRO A 216 -5.87 7.63 -6.67
C PRO A 216 -5.19 8.21 -7.92
N ALA A 217 -4.69 7.34 -8.81
CA ALA A 217 -4.06 7.73 -10.08
C ALA A 217 -4.86 7.32 -11.32
N CYS A 218 -6.10 6.85 -11.16
CA CYS A 218 -6.95 6.39 -12.26
C CYS A 218 -8.24 7.20 -12.30
N ALA A 219 -8.74 7.45 -13.51
CA ALA A 219 -10.04 8.11 -13.69
C ALA A 219 -11.15 7.31 -12.99
N ASP A 220 -12.06 8.02 -12.35
CA ASP A 220 -13.21 7.42 -11.69
C ASP A 220 -14.32 7.17 -12.70
N SER A 221 -14.69 5.91 -12.88
CA SER A 221 -15.81 5.49 -13.74
C SER A 221 -17.16 5.57 -13.02
N SER A 222 -17.18 5.68 -11.69
CA SER A 222 -18.42 5.77 -10.91
C SER A 222 -18.98 7.19 -10.84
N THR A 223 -20.28 7.31 -10.59
CA THR A 223 -21.01 8.58 -10.52
C THR A 223 -21.59 8.84 -9.13
N CYS A 224 -22.04 10.08 -8.85
CA CYS A 224 -22.79 10.40 -7.63
C CYS A 224 -24.08 9.56 -7.52
N ARG A 225 -24.75 9.29 -8.65
CA ARG A 225 -25.96 8.43 -8.67
C ARG A 225 -25.65 6.99 -8.26
N ASP A 226 -24.46 6.49 -8.59
CA ASP A 226 -24.03 5.17 -8.15
C ASP A 226 -23.84 5.16 -6.63
N ALA A 227 -23.21 6.19 -6.07
CA ALA A 227 -23.06 6.34 -4.63
C ALA A 227 -24.43 6.44 -3.92
N GLU A 228 -25.35 7.24 -4.44
CA GLU A 228 -26.72 7.34 -3.89
C GLU A 228 -27.46 5.99 -3.91
N ARG A 229 -27.26 5.17 -4.96
CA ARG A 229 -27.82 3.81 -5.01
C ARG A 229 -27.27 2.92 -3.90
N VAL A 230 -25.97 2.98 -3.64
CA VAL A 230 -25.32 2.23 -2.56
C VAL A 230 -25.86 2.69 -1.20
N VAL A 231 -25.94 4.01 -0.96
CA VAL A 231 -26.52 4.58 0.27
C VAL A 231 -27.92 4.03 0.51
N LYS A 232 -28.79 4.07 -0.50
CA LYS A 232 -30.18 3.58 -0.43
C LYS A 232 -30.24 2.06 -0.21
N LYS A 233 -29.40 1.30 -0.96
CA LYS A 233 -29.37 -0.17 -0.88
C LYS A 233 -29.08 -0.67 0.51
N TYR A 234 -28.16 -0.05 1.22
CA TYR A 234 -27.69 -0.48 2.53
C TYR A 234 -28.25 0.37 3.68
N GLY A 235 -29.05 1.40 3.40
CA GLY A 235 -29.59 2.29 4.42
C GLY A 235 -28.50 3.00 5.22
N LEU A 236 -27.41 3.41 4.55
CA LEU A 236 -26.29 4.07 5.22
C LEU A 236 -26.74 5.38 5.86
N ARG A 237 -26.35 5.58 7.10
CA ARG A 237 -26.60 6.81 7.84
C ARG A 237 -25.48 7.80 7.52
N LEU A 238 -25.83 8.92 6.90
CA LEU A 238 -24.94 10.03 6.61
C LEU A 238 -25.33 11.20 7.51
N SER A 239 -24.36 12.05 7.90
CA SER A 239 -24.70 13.31 8.55
C SER A 239 -25.43 14.19 7.54
N GLY A 240 -26.31 15.03 8.02
CA GLY A 240 -27.14 15.92 7.18
C GLY A 240 -26.44 17.22 6.77
N GLU A 241 -25.09 17.28 6.86
CA GLU A 241 -24.28 18.45 6.50
C GLU A 241 -23.68 18.32 5.11
#